data_6f22d9b3a41e4bc66686756530ec7fb3
#
_entry.id   6f22d9b3a41e4bc66686756530ec7fb3
#
_cell.length_a   1.000
_cell.length_b   1.000
_cell.length_c   1.000
_cell.angle_alpha   90.00
_cell.angle_beta   90.00
_cell.angle_gamma   90.00
#
_symmetry.space_group_name_H-M   'P 1'
#
loop_
_entity.id
_entity.type
_entity.pdbx_description
1 polymer ?
#
loop_
_entity_poly.entity_id
_entity_poly.type
_entity_poly.pdbx_seq_one_letter_code
_entity_poly.pdbx_strand_id
1 'polypeptide(L)'
;MRLNFKWVYLIIFLFFILPVLPSIVLSSENQKGIFGTFKKNPFLLVGTIYCIPEGTNKLPDFSKLKPIGKIYTETLNITPRNFDEGFPGVTDRFEWFAINYEGKFYISKDGTYTFSLLSDDGAKLIIDGKVVIDNDGIHPPVEKTGSIYLKEGIHTIEISYFQGPRWQVALVLYLVKNGKKEIFDMKDFALVRMEETEEFTSLILSTGILFDFDSYQLKPEAKVILNTIIEFLKDYSYTKIIVEGYTDDIGSESYNLKLSQKRAEAVTNYFINNGIAREKIETIGYGESKPRYPNTTEENRRKNRRVEIKVIKISK
;
A
#
# COMPACT_ATOMS: atom_id res chain seq x y z
N MET A 1 -45.28 71.71 23.04
CA MET A 1 -44.44 71.17 21.97
C MET A 1 -43.69 69.97 22.57
N ARG A 2 -44.18 68.73 22.36
CA ARG A 2 -43.62 67.52 22.96
C ARG A 2 -42.91 66.77 21.85
N LEU A 3 -41.56 66.57 21.98
CA LEU A 3 -40.75 65.73 21.11
C LEU A 3 -40.65 64.34 21.76
N ASN A 4 -41.22 63.33 21.07
CA ASN A 4 -41.07 61.90 21.45
C ASN A 4 -39.80 61.34 20.84
N PHE A 5 -38.83 60.94 21.62
CA PHE A 5 -37.70 60.15 21.21
C PHE A 5 -38.08 58.66 21.23
N LYS A 6 -38.15 58.01 20.08
CA LYS A 6 -38.21 56.55 19.92
C LYS A 6 -36.79 56.01 19.87
N TRP A 7 -36.44 55.14 20.82
CA TRP A 7 -35.21 54.37 20.82
C TRP A 7 -35.37 53.23 19.80
N VAL A 8 -34.51 53.20 18.78
CA VAL A 8 -34.34 52.06 17.87
C VAL A 8 -33.17 51.27 18.36
N TYR A 9 -33.42 50.05 18.86
CA TYR A 9 -32.38 49.10 19.18
C TYR A 9 -31.87 48.49 17.87
N LEU A 10 -30.62 48.83 17.53
CA LEU A 10 -29.89 48.18 16.42
C LEU A 10 -29.27 46.88 16.95
N ILE A 11 -29.86 45.75 16.64
CA ILE A 11 -29.28 44.43 16.90
C ILE A 11 -28.23 44.18 15.83
N ILE A 12 -26.95 44.28 16.19
CA ILE A 12 -25.84 43.90 15.33
C ILE A 12 -25.69 42.36 15.46
N PHE A 13 -26.13 41.63 14.44
CA PHE A 13 -25.77 40.23 14.31
C PHE A 13 -24.31 40.16 13.79
N LEU A 14 -23.38 39.85 14.71
CA LEU A 14 -22.04 39.43 14.30
C LEU A 14 -22.13 38.04 13.70
N PHE A 15 -22.14 37.96 12.38
CA PHE A 15 -21.84 36.71 11.65
C PHE A 15 -20.36 36.43 11.82
N PHE A 16 -20.02 35.44 12.68
CA PHE A 16 -18.72 34.79 12.64
C PHE A 16 -18.65 33.99 11.32
N ILE A 17 -18.04 34.57 10.31
CA ILE A 17 -17.62 33.85 9.12
C ILE A 17 -16.39 33.03 9.54
N LEU A 18 -16.60 31.77 9.92
CA LEU A 18 -15.52 30.81 9.95
C LEU A 18 -14.92 30.72 8.54
N PRO A 19 -13.59 30.86 8.37
CA PRO A 19 -13.00 30.62 7.07
C PRO A 19 -13.24 29.16 6.71
N VAL A 20 -14.10 28.90 5.74
CA VAL A 20 -14.18 27.62 5.04
C VAL A 20 -12.85 27.49 4.32
N LEU A 21 -11.93 26.70 4.89
CA LEU A 21 -10.75 26.28 4.18
C LEU A 21 -11.24 25.57 2.90
N PRO A 22 -10.78 25.99 1.71
CA PRO A 22 -11.15 25.29 0.51
C PRO A 22 -10.63 23.84 0.64
N SER A 23 -11.55 22.89 0.67
CA SER A 23 -11.21 21.51 0.40
C SER A 23 -10.66 21.47 -1.02
N ILE A 24 -9.35 21.39 -1.14
CA ILE A 24 -8.69 21.16 -2.43
C ILE A 24 -9.11 19.74 -2.86
N VAL A 25 -10.18 19.68 -3.61
CA VAL A 25 -10.50 18.52 -4.45
C VAL A 25 -9.46 18.55 -5.57
N LEU A 26 -8.35 17.88 -5.37
CA LEU A 26 -7.39 17.61 -6.44
C LEU A 26 -8.10 16.71 -7.45
N SER A 27 -8.53 17.27 -8.55
CA SER A 27 -9.06 16.53 -9.69
C SER A 27 -7.97 15.58 -10.21
N SER A 28 -8.32 14.34 -10.44
CA SER A 28 -7.42 13.23 -10.82
C SER A 28 -6.78 13.36 -12.22
N GLU A 29 -7.05 14.42 -12.97
CA GLU A 29 -6.70 14.51 -14.40
C GLU A 29 -5.38 15.22 -14.74
N ASN A 30 -4.66 15.83 -13.77
CA ASN A 30 -3.43 16.58 -14.06
C ASN A 30 -2.20 16.16 -13.22
N GLN A 31 -2.14 14.91 -12.74
CA GLN A 31 -1.02 14.45 -11.94
C GLN A 31 -0.02 13.60 -12.76
N LYS A 32 0.41 14.06 -13.93
CA LYS A 32 1.64 13.55 -14.56
C LYS A 32 2.82 13.92 -13.66
N GLY A 33 3.35 12.91 -12.95
CA GLY A 33 4.56 13.04 -12.14
C GLY A 33 4.37 12.92 -10.63
N ILE A 34 3.17 12.65 -10.11
CA ILE A 34 3.00 12.38 -8.67
C ILE A 34 3.34 10.92 -8.40
N PHE A 35 4.38 10.76 -7.61
CA PHE A 35 4.77 9.52 -6.96
C PHE A 35 3.78 9.19 -5.83
N GLY A 36 3.05 8.07 -5.98
CA GLY A 36 2.09 7.63 -4.99
C GLY A 36 0.71 8.30 -5.04
N THR A 37 -0.14 7.95 -4.11
CA THR A 37 -1.51 8.43 -3.98
C THR A 37 -1.87 8.68 -2.52
N PHE A 38 -2.77 9.61 -2.27
CA PHE A 38 -3.37 9.81 -0.94
C PHE A 38 -4.54 8.84 -0.67
N LYS A 39 -5.00 8.11 -1.69
CA LYS A 39 -6.03 7.08 -1.51
C LYS A 39 -5.43 5.92 -0.70
N LYS A 40 -6.05 5.63 0.45
CA LYS A 40 -5.60 4.58 1.36
C LYS A 40 -5.49 3.23 0.62
N ASN A 41 -4.29 2.68 0.62
CA ASN A 41 -4.01 1.34 0.13
C ASN A 41 -2.95 0.66 1.02
N PRO A 42 -3.37 -0.15 2.01
CA PRO A 42 -2.46 -0.77 2.98
C PRO A 42 -1.61 -1.91 2.41
N PHE A 43 -1.78 -2.25 1.12
CA PHE A 43 -1.03 -3.30 0.43
C PHE A 43 0.18 -2.77 -0.34
N LEU A 44 0.38 -1.45 -0.31
CA LEU A 44 1.51 -0.74 -0.91
C LEU A 44 2.53 -0.33 0.16
N LEU A 45 3.61 0.34 -0.26
CA LEU A 45 4.43 1.09 0.68
C LEU A 45 3.62 2.25 1.25
N VAL A 46 3.52 2.32 2.56
CA VAL A 46 2.83 3.39 3.29
C VAL A 46 3.88 4.33 3.85
N GLY A 47 4.06 5.49 3.23
CA GLY A 47 4.95 6.54 3.69
C GLY A 47 4.27 7.46 4.70
N THR A 48 4.73 7.46 5.93
CA THR A 48 4.30 8.42 6.95
C THR A 48 5.23 9.63 6.94
N ILE A 49 4.68 10.83 6.78
CA ILE A 49 5.41 12.09 6.56
C ILE A 49 5.53 12.85 7.88
N TYR A 50 6.70 13.43 8.12
CA TYR A 50 7.04 14.17 9.33
C TYR A 50 7.76 15.48 8.99
N CYS A 51 7.55 16.51 9.82
CA CYS A 51 8.44 17.67 9.88
C CYS A 51 9.64 17.35 10.76
N ILE A 52 10.82 17.77 10.34
CA ILE A 52 12.05 17.69 11.14
C ILE A 52 12.64 19.07 11.35
N PRO A 53 13.41 19.30 12.44
CA PRO A 53 14.08 20.57 12.69
C PRO A 53 15.10 20.91 11.60
N GLU A 54 15.24 22.20 11.31
CA GLU A 54 16.34 22.72 10.52
C GLU A 54 17.69 22.32 11.16
N GLY A 55 18.68 21.96 10.34
CA GLY A 55 19.98 21.47 10.79
C GLY A 55 20.01 19.99 11.15
N THR A 56 18.92 19.24 10.96
CA THR A 56 18.93 17.78 11.06
C THR A 56 19.91 17.20 10.04
N ASN A 57 20.88 16.42 10.47
CA ASN A 57 21.97 15.88 9.63
C ASN A 57 21.99 14.36 9.52
N LYS A 58 20.99 13.68 10.03
CA LYS A 58 20.80 12.23 9.95
C LYS A 58 19.32 11.88 10.15
N LEU A 59 18.97 10.66 9.82
CA LEU A 59 17.62 10.13 10.03
C LEU A 59 17.15 10.35 11.48
N PRO A 60 15.95 10.89 11.66
CA PRO A 60 15.41 11.15 12.98
C PRO A 60 14.91 9.87 13.66
N ASP A 61 14.72 9.94 14.97
CA ASP A 61 13.93 8.95 15.70
C ASP A 61 12.43 9.21 15.45
N PHE A 62 11.85 8.47 14.52
CA PHE A 62 10.46 8.64 14.09
C PHE A 62 9.45 8.44 15.23
N SER A 63 9.80 7.66 16.27
CA SER A 63 8.92 7.43 17.43
C SER A 63 8.66 8.70 18.25
N LYS A 64 9.51 9.71 18.11
CA LYS A 64 9.41 11.01 18.80
C LYS A 64 8.75 12.10 17.96
N LEU A 65 8.39 11.79 16.70
CA LEU A 65 7.83 12.76 15.78
C LEU A 65 6.31 12.61 15.65
N LYS A 66 5.64 13.74 15.43
CA LYS A 66 4.20 13.74 15.11
C LYS A 66 4.01 13.63 13.60
N PRO A 67 3.25 12.61 13.12
CA PRO A 67 2.91 12.51 11.72
C PRO A 67 2.10 13.71 11.22
N ILE A 68 2.36 14.15 9.99
CA ILE A 68 1.61 15.23 9.33
C ILE A 68 0.81 14.73 8.12
N GLY A 69 1.09 13.54 7.61
CA GLY A 69 0.39 12.96 6.47
C GLY A 69 0.83 11.54 6.15
N LYS A 70 0.14 10.93 5.19
CA LYS A 70 0.50 9.62 4.63
C LYS A 70 0.41 9.64 3.12
N ILE A 71 1.28 8.86 2.49
CA ILE A 71 1.28 8.60 1.05
C ILE A 71 1.38 7.08 0.82
N TYR A 72 0.77 6.60 -0.25
CA TYR A 72 0.78 5.19 -0.63
C TYR A 72 1.40 5.05 -2.01
N THR A 73 2.38 4.19 -2.16
CA THR A 73 3.09 4.03 -3.44
C THR A 73 3.50 2.57 -3.71
N GLU A 74 3.53 2.22 -4.98
CA GLU A 74 4.00 0.91 -5.44
C GLU A 74 5.53 0.85 -5.56
N THR A 75 6.13 2.01 -5.87
CA THR A 75 7.57 2.13 -6.14
C THR A 75 8.15 3.34 -5.43
N LEU A 76 9.45 3.32 -5.17
CA LEU A 76 10.26 4.49 -4.89
C LEU A 76 11.09 4.79 -6.14
N ASN A 77 10.70 5.79 -6.93
CA ASN A 77 11.34 6.14 -8.21
C ASN A 77 11.39 7.65 -8.39
N ILE A 78 11.98 8.34 -7.41
CA ILE A 78 12.24 9.78 -7.47
C ILE A 78 13.70 9.95 -7.89
N THR A 79 13.91 10.11 -9.20
CA THR A 79 15.23 10.36 -9.76
C THR A 79 15.75 11.73 -9.33
N PRO A 80 17.09 11.93 -9.29
CA PRO A 80 17.68 13.20 -8.91
C PRO A 80 17.07 14.38 -9.67
N ARG A 81 16.58 15.38 -8.93
CA ARG A 81 15.98 16.61 -9.44
C ARG A 81 16.28 17.77 -8.51
N ASN A 82 16.02 19.00 -8.95
CA ASN A 82 16.14 20.16 -8.07
C ASN A 82 15.08 20.09 -6.95
N PHE A 83 15.44 20.61 -5.79
CA PHE A 83 14.55 20.58 -4.61
C PHE A 83 13.20 21.31 -4.85
N ASP A 84 13.19 22.36 -5.66
CA ASP A 84 12.03 23.17 -6.00
C ASP A 84 11.05 22.48 -6.99
N GLU A 85 11.46 21.39 -7.62
CA GLU A 85 10.56 20.50 -8.34
C GLU A 85 9.70 19.65 -7.39
N GLY A 86 10.01 19.67 -6.10
CA GLY A 86 9.23 19.07 -5.03
C GLY A 86 9.46 17.56 -4.87
N PHE A 87 9.08 17.10 -3.70
CA PHE A 87 9.05 15.68 -3.37
C PHE A 87 7.58 15.19 -3.38
N PRO A 88 7.25 14.18 -4.18
CA PRO A 88 5.88 13.69 -4.30
C PRO A 88 5.27 13.30 -2.96
N GLY A 89 4.07 13.80 -2.68
CA GLY A 89 3.37 13.60 -1.41
C GLY A 89 3.70 14.60 -0.32
N VAL A 90 4.73 15.44 -0.50
CA VAL A 90 5.05 16.55 0.41
C VAL A 90 4.70 17.87 -0.30
N THR A 91 3.64 18.53 0.16
CA THR A 91 3.03 19.66 -0.57
C THR A 91 3.27 21.02 0.09
N ASP A 92 3.71 21.05 1.33
CA ASP A 92 3.85 22.26 2.15
C ASP A 92 5.29 22.74 2.32
N ARG A 93 6.27 21.97 1.85
CA ARG A 93 7.69 22.27 1.98
C ARG A 93 8.57 21.55 0.97
N PHE A 94 9.79 22.03 0.81
CA PHE A 94 10.80 21.45 -0.07
C PHE A 94 12.01 20.89 0.69
N GLU A 95 12.13 21.20 1.98
CA GLU A 95 13.24 20.85 2.87
C GLU A 95 12.75 20.54 4.28
N TRP A 96 13.60 19.93 5.10
CA TRP A 96 13.36 19.62 6.51
C TRP A 96 12.11 18.77 6.74
N PHE A 97 11.99 17.69 5.97
CA PHE A 97 10.98 16.66 6.17
C PHE A 97 11.60 15.27 6.19
N ALA A 98 10.90 14.33 6.77
CA ALA A 98 11.27 12.93 6.73
C ALA A 98 10.06 12.06 6.39
N ILE A 99 10.30 10.92 5.79
CA ILE A 99 9.26 9.93 5.48
C ILE A 99 9.77 8.56 5.92
N ASN A 100 8.94 7.84 6.67
CA ASN A 100 9.15 6.42 6.92
C ASN A 100 8.16 5.61 6.10
N TYR A 101 8.67 4.85 5.12
CA TYR A 101 7.88 3.94 4.31
C TYR A 101 7.92 2.55 4.92
N GLU A 102 6.75 1.95 5.09
CA GLU A 102 6.60 0.59 5.60
C GLU A 102 5.74 -0.23 4.67
N GLY A 103 6.02 -1.52 4.57
CA GLY A 103 5.25 -2.44 3.75
C GLY A 103 5.52 -3.89 4.08
N LYS A 104 4.77 -4.78 3.43
CA LYS A 104 5.00 -6.22 3.45
C LYS A 104 5.02 -6.75 2.04
N PHE A 105 5.93 -7.66 1.76
CA PHE A 105 6.09 -8.25 0.43
C PHE A 105 6.31 -9.77 0.53
N TYR A 106 6.01 -10.48 -0.55
CA TYR A 106 6.12 -11.93 -0.59
C TYR A 106 7.30 -12.38 -1.45
N ILE A 107 8.16 -13.18 -0.88
CA ILE A 107 9.24 -13.87 -1.59
C ILE A 107 8.75 -15.28 -1.95
N SER A 108 8.80 -15.61 -3.23
CA SER A 108 8.30 -16.89 -3.76
C SER A 108 9.38 -17.97 -3.91
N LYS A 109 10.62 -17.66 -3.57
CA LYS A 109 11.76 -18.59 -3.65
C LYS A 109 12.89 -18.13 -2.76
N ASP A 110 13.43 -19.05 -1.96
CA ASP A 110 14.64 -18.81 -1.18
C ASP A 110 15.79 -18.29 -2.04
N GLY A 111 16.53 -17.29 -1.54
CA GLY A 111 17.66 -16.76 -2.27
C GLY A 111 18.28 -15.50 -1.65
N THR A 112 19.40 -15.10 -2.23
CA THR A 112 20.02 -13.83 -1.91
C THR A 112 19.46 -12.75 -2.83
N TYR A 113 18.88 -11.72 -2.23
CA TYR A 113 18.30 -10.57 -2.91
C TYR A 113 19.22 -9.38 -2.70
N THR A 114 19.59 -8.73 -3.79
CA THR A 114 20.46 -7.56 -3.79
C THR A 114 19.65 -6.32 -4.14
N PHE A 115 19.71 -5.33 -3.27
CA PHE A 115 19.03 -4.05 -3.45
C PHE A 115 20.05 -2.94 -3.66
N SER A 116 19.63 -1.86 -4.33
CA SER A 116 20.37 -0.62 -4.43
C SER A 116 19.46 0.55 -4.09
N LEU A 117 19.94 1.44 -3.23
CA LEU A 117 19.19 2.61 -2.74
C LEU A 117 19.97 3.87 -3.12
N LEU A 118 19.37 4.68 -4.00
CA LEU A 118 19.83 6.02 -4.33
C LEU A 118 19.03 7.01 -3.49
N SER A 119 19.70 7.91 -2.80
CA SER A 119 19.03 8.98 -2.04
C SER A 119 19.82 10.28 -2.06
N ASP A 120 19.10 11.38 -1.85
CA ASP A 120 19.52 12.73 -1.50
C ASP A 120 18.41 13.34 -0.64
N ASP A 121 18.59 13.55 0.64
CA ASP A 121 19.73 13.23 1.50
C ASP A 121 19.68 11.76 2.00
N GLY A 122 19.70 11.58 3.32
CA GLY A 122 19.88 10.30 3.98
C GLY A 122 18.72 9.33 3.86
N ALA A 123 19.04 8.05 3.63
CA ALA A 123 18.07 6.96 3.64
C ALA A 123 18.63 5.65 4.19
N LYS A 124 17.75 4.77 4.67
CA LYS A 124 18.08 3.38 5.06
C LYS A 124 17.05 2.42 4.49
N LEU A 125 17.52 1.25 4.07
CA LEU A 125 16.67 0.09 3.78
C LEU A 125 16.80 -0.93 4.89
N ILE A 126 15.68 -1.32 5.46
CA ILE A 126 15.56 -2.31 6.53
C ILE A 126 14.61 -3.40 6.05
N ILE A 127 15.01 -4.67 6.17
CA ILE A 127 14.17 -5.83 5.83
C ILE A 127 14.18 -6.76 7.04
N ASP A 128 13.00 -7.14 7.55
CA ASP A 128 12.81 -7.96 8.74
C ASP A 128 13.59 -7.43 9.95
N GLY A 129 13.59 -6.10 10.12
CA GLY A 129 14.30 -5.41 11.19
C GLY A 129 15.83 -5.37 11.03
N LYS A 130 16.40 -5.88 9.92
CA LYS A 130 17.83 -5.84 9.63
C LYS A 130 18.16 -4.72 8.67
N VAL A 131 19.11 -3.86 9.00
CA VAL A 131 19.64 -2.84 8.09
C VAL A 131 20.37 -3.53 6.94
N VAL A 132 19.83 -3.41 5.73
CA VAL A 132 20.41 -3.93 4.49
C VAL A 132 21.28 -2.89 3.82
N ILE A 133 20.83 -1.62 3.82
CA ILE A 133 21.56 -0.48 3.28
C ILE A 133 21.49 0.67 4.27
N ASP A 134 22.63 1.23 4.61
CA ASP A 134 22.76 2.47 5.38
C ASP A 134 23.37 3.55 4.50
N ASN A 135 22.55 4.48 4.04
CA ASN A 135 22.90 5.65 3.25
C ASN A 135 22.48 6.93 4.00
N ASP A 136 22.64 6.93 5.34
CA ASP A 136 22.27 8.06 6.20
C ASP A 136 23.29 9.20 6.11
N GLY A 137 22.81 10.41 6.34
CA GLY A 137 23.62 11.64 6.35
C GLY A 137 23.18 12.68 5.32
N ILE A 138 23.77 13.88 5.40
CA ILE A 138 23.62 14.91 4.37
C ILE A 138 24.65 14.64 3.25
N HIS A 139 24.14 14.43 2.04
CA HIS A 139 24.98 14.15 0.86
C HIS A 139 24.23 14.40 -0.44
N PRO A 140 24.91 14.71 -1.55
CA PRO A 140 24.30 14.74 -2.88
C PRO A 140 23.76 13.35 -3.25
N PRO A 141 23.07 13.18 -4.40
CA PRO A 141 22.59 11.85 -4.81
C PRO A 141 23.70 10.80 -4.78
N VAL A 142 23.63 9.89 -3.82
CA VAL A 142 24.55 8.76 -3.63
C VAL A 142 23.77 7.46 -3.64
N GLU A 143 24.33 6.47 -4.30
CA GLU A 143 23.77 5.13 -4.39
C GLU A 143 24.61 4.14 -3.59
N LYS A 144 23.96 3.35 -2.74
CA LYS A 144 24.58 2.23 -2.02
C LYS A 144 23.83 0.93 -2.29
N THR A 145 24.55 -0.17 -2.24
CA THR A 145 24.03 -1.51 -2.53
C THR A 145 24.20 -2.41 -1.29
N GLY A 146 23.22 -3.27 -1.05
CA GLY A 146 23.24 -4.24 0.02
C GLY A 146 22.52 -5.53 -0.38
N SER A 147 22.87 -6.65 0.25
CA SER A 147 22.27 -7.96 -0.03
C SER A 147 21.79 -8.62 1.25
N ILE A 148 20.70 -9.38 1.13
CA ILE A 148 20.11 -10.16 2.22
C ILE A 148 19.62 -11.50 1.69
N TYR A 149 19.80 -12.57 2.47
CA TYR A 149 19.18 -13.86 2.18
C TYR A 149 17.77 -13.87 2.74
N LEU A 150 16.78 -14.12 1.88
CA LEU A 150 15.36 -14.23 2.22
C LEU A 150 14.88 -15.63 1.90
N LYS A 151 14.08 -16.20 2.80
CA LYS A 151 13.34 -17.45 2.57
C LYS A 151 12.05 -17.17 1.82
N GLU A 152 11.45 -18.21 1.27
CA GLU A 152 10.07 -18.11 0.79
C GLU A 152 9.15 -17.72 1.95
N GLY A 153 8.32 -16.68 1.73
CA GLY A 153 7.39 -16.20 2.75
C GLY A 153 7.16 -14.70 2.71
N ILE A 154 6.52 -14.22 3.76
CA ILE A 154 6.19 -12.80 3.95
C ILE A 154 7.34 -12.13 4.70
N HIS A 155 7.77 -11.01 4.17
CA HIS A 155 8.82 -10.16 4.73
C HIS A 155 8.31 -8.75 4.96
N THR A 156 8.88 -8.07 5.96
CA THR A 156 8.66 -6.63 6.18
C THR A 156 9.72 -5.83 5.46
N ILE A 157 9.35 -4.67 4.94
CA ILE A 157 10.25 -3.70 4.35
C ILE A 157 9.99 -2.34 4.98
N GLU A 158 11.06 -1.65 5.35
CA GLU A 158 11.04 -0.28 5.83
C GLU A 158 12.10 0.53 5.08
N ILE A 159 11.71 1.70 4.58
CA ILE A 159 12.63 2.66 3.98
C ILE A 159 12.46 3.98 4.71
N SER A 160 13.46 4.34 5.50
CA SER A 160 13.54 5.63 6.15
C SER A 160 14.24 6.62 5.24
N TYR A 161 13.73 7.84 5.13
CA TYR A 161 14.28 8.92 4.31
C TYR A 161 14.15 10.25 5.01
N PHE A 162 15.13 11.14 4.85
CA PHE A 162 14.97 12.56 5.18
C PHE A 162 15.56 13.45 4.12
N GLN A 163 14.94 14.61 3.93
CA GLN A 163 15.43 15.73 3.14
C GLN A 163 15.88 16.83 4.07
N GLY A 164 17.14 17.20 3.99
CA GLY A 164 17.74 18.30 4.72
C GLY A 164 17.72 19.60 3.92
N PRO A 165 18.89 20.24 3.67
CA PRO A 165 18.96 21.56 3.04
C PRO A 165 18.61 21.52 1.54
N ARG A 166 18.39 22.71 0.98
CA ARG A 166 18.03 22.96 -0.42
C ARG A 166 19.17 22.64 -1.39
N TRP A 167 19.04 21.58 -2.16
CA TRP A 167 19.93 21.29 -3.31
C TRP A 167 19.18 20.42 -4.31
N GLN A 168 19.26 19.13 -4.15
CA GLN A 168 18.54 18.14 -4.94
C GLN A 168 17.66 17.28 -4.03
N VAL A 169 16.78 16.52 -4.63
CA VAL A 169 16.01 15.45 -3.98
C VAL A 169 16.12 14.19 -4.81
N ALA A 170 16.27 13.04 -4.16
CA ALA A 170 16.25 11.74 -4.80
C ALA A 170 15.87 10.64 -3.82
N LEU A 171 15.06 9.69 -4.27
CA LEU A 171 14.82 8.44 -3.57
C LEU A 171 14.42 7.36 -4.55
N VAL A 172 15.34 6.45 -4.87
CA VAL A 172 15.08 5.34 -5.79
C VAL A 172 15.50 4.02 -5.16
N LEU A 173 14.59 3.07 -5.10
CA LEU A 173 14.89 1.71 -4.67
C LEU A 173 14.90 0.77 -5.87
N TYR A 174 16.02 0.10 -6.08
CA TYR A 174 16.19 -0.91 -7.11
C TYR A 174 16.33 -2.31 -6.52
N LEU A 175 15.86 -3.29 -7.27
CA LEU A 175 16.24 -4.69 -7.13
C LEU A 175 17.24 -5.04 -8.23
N VAL A 176 18.34 -5.70 -7.86
CA VAL A 176 19.39 -6.13 -8.81
C VAL A 176 19.11 -7.58 -9.21
N LYS A 177 18.74 -7.80 -10.48
CA LYS A 177 18.50 -9.12 -11.07
C LYS A 177 19.52 -9.37 -12.18
N ASN A 178 20.29 -10.44 -12.06
CA ASN A 178 21.31 -10.81 -13.08
C ASN A 178 22.25 -9.63 -13.44
N GLY A 179 22.68 -8.86 -12.45
CA GLY A 179 23.54 -7.70 -12.62
C GLY A 179 22.86 -6.45 -13.21
N LYS A 180 21.57 -6.49 -13.51
CA LYS A 180 20.79 -5.33 -13.96
C LYS A 180 19.94 -4.78 -12.83
N LYS A 181 19.85 -3.46 -12.75
CA LYS A 181 18.97 -2.76 -11.81
C LYS A 181 17.59 -2.57 -12.45
N GLU A 182 16.56 -2.96 -11.72
CA GLU A 182 15.15 -2.69 -12.04
C GLU A 182 14.53 -1.97 -10.85
N ILE A 183 13.58 -1.06 -11.08
CA ILE A 183 12.84 -0.43 -9.98
C ILE A 183 12.18 -1.52 -9.16
N PHE A 184 12.37 -1.47 -7.82
CA PHE A 184 11.62 -2.35 -6.94
C PHE A 184 10.15 -1.94 -6.96
N ASP A 185 9.30 -2.83 -7.47
CA ASP A 185 7.86 -2.61 -7.58
C ASP A 185 7.12 -3.58 -6.63
N MET A 186 6.36 -3.02 -5.70
CA MET A 186 5.54 -3.80 -4.76
C MET A 186 4.54 -4.73 -5.46
N LYS A 187 4.11 -4.42 -6.69
CA LYS A 187 3.20 -5.29 -7.46
C LYS A 187 3.81 -6.65 -7.79
N ASP A 188 5.13 -6.69 -8.04
CA ASP A 188 5.83 -7.94 -8.36
C ASP A 188 5.92 -8.87 -7.15
N PHE A 189 5.79 -8.32 -5.95
CA PHE A 189 5.91 -8.99 -4.66
C PHE A 189 4.63 -8.88 -3.81
N ALA A 190 3.51 -8.50 -4.44
CA ALA A 190 2.28 -8.19 -3.73
C ALA A 190 1.71 -9.39 -2.99
N LEU A 191 1.41 -9.20 -1.71
CA LEU A 191 0.58 -10.11 -0.91
C LEU A 191 -0.86 -10.11 -1.39
N VAL A 192 -1.34 -8.93 -1.76
CA VAL A 192 -2.68 -8.68 -2.29
C VAL A 192 -2.56 -7.76 -3.49
N ARG A 193 -2.92 -8.27 -4.67
CA ARG A 193 -3.06 -7.42 -5.84
C ARG A 193 -4.45 -6.80 -5.82
N MET A 194 -4.51 -5.47 -5.88
CA MET A 194 -5.77 -4.74 -5.96
C MET A 194 -6.03 -4.30 -7.41
N GLU A 195 -7.18 -4.65 -7.93
CA GLU A 195 -7.69 -4.21 -9.24
C GLU A 195 -9.02 -3.50 -9.02
N GLU A 196 -9.19 -2.31 -9.58
CA GLU A 196 -10.37 -1.48 -9.36
C GLU A 196 -11.09 -1.18 -10.68
N THR A 197 -12.40 -1.35 -10.66
CA THR A 197 -13.33 -0.92 -11.72
C THR A 197 -14.34 0.07 -11.14
N GLU A 198 -15.24 0.59 -11.95
CA GLU A 198 -16.35 1.41 -11.45
C GLU A 198 -17.29 0.62 -10.55
N GLU A 199 -17.53 -0.65 -10.83
CA GLU A 199 -18.49 -1.49 -10.14
C GLU A 199 -17.94 -2.18 -8.89
N PHE A 200 -16.67 -2.59 -8.91
CA PHE A 200 -16.07 -3.35 -7.81
C PHE A 200 -14.58 -3.09 -7.66
N THR A 201 -14.06 -3.44 -6.48
CA THR A 201 -12.63 -3.59 -6.20
C THR A 201 -12.32 -5.05 -5.97
N SER A 202 -11.39 -5.63 -6.73
CA SER A 202 -10.94 -7.02 -6.58
C SER A 202 -9.63 -7.07 -5.81
N LEU A 203 -9.60 -7.83 -4.72
CA LEU A 203 -8.40 -8.14 -3.95
C LEU A 203 -8.01 -9.59 -4.26
N ILE A 204 -6.85 -9.79 -4.89
CA ILE A 204 -6.40 -11.07 -5.43
C ILE A 204 -5.23 -11.57 -4.61
N LEU A 205 -5.37 -12.76 -4.03
CA LEU A 205 -4.38 -13.41 -3.19
C LEU A 205 -3.96 -14.75 -3.81
N SER A 206 -2.64 -15.03 -3.83
CA SER A 206 -2.16 -16.36 -4.17
C SER A 206 -2.57 -17.37 -3.10
N THR A 207 -2.99 -18.58 -3.51
CA THR A 207 -3.31 -19.63 -2.53
C THR A 207 -2.09 -20.07 -1.72
N GLY A 208 -0.87 -19.99 -2.25
CA GLY A 208 0.35 -20.30 -1.50
C GLY A 208 0.61 -19.38 -0.30
N ILE A 209 0.05 -18.15 -0.33
CA ILE A 209 0.06 -17.23 0.81
C ILE A 209 -0.96 -17.66 1.86
N LEU A 210 -2.13 -18.16 1.43
CA LEU A 210 -3.27 -18.45 2.31
C LEU A 210 -3.23 -19.86 2.90
N PHE A 211 -2.75 -20.84 2.13
CA PHE A 211 -2.87 -22.28 2.45
C PHE A 211 -1.57 -23.01 2.15
N ASP A 212 -1.34 -24.12 2.85
CA ASP A 212 -0.33 -25.08 2.48
C ASP A 212 -0.75 -25.87 1.22
N PHE A 213 0.20 -26.60 0.65
CA PHE A 213 -0.08 -27.46 -0.52
C PHE A 213 -1.22 -28.42 -0.19
N ASP A 214 -2.14 -28.57 -1.13
CA ASP A 214 -3.31 -29.44 -1.00
C ASP A 214 -4.20 -29.19 0.24
N SER A 215 -4.15 -28.02 0.81
CA SER A 215 -4.87 -27.61 2.02
C SER A 215 -5.88 -26.51 1.75
N TYR A 216 -6.88 -26.42 2.61
CA TYR A 216 -7.83 -25.31 2.77
C TYR A 216 -7.83 -24.72 4.19
N GLN A 217 -6.87 -25.12 5.02
CA GLN A 217 -6.67 -24.53 6.34
C GLN A 217 -5.82 -23.26 6.22
N LEU A 218 -6.32 -22.15 6.75
CA LEU A 218 -5.60 -20.87 6.70
C LEU A 218 -4.33 -20.93 7.52
N LYS A 219 -3.22 -20.57 6.92
CA LYS A 219 -1.92 -20.37 7.58
C LYS A 219 -2.01 -19.24 8.63
N PRO A 220 -1.17 -19.27 9.69
CA PRO A 220 -1.10 -18.16 10.64
C PRO A 220 -0.82 -16.81 9.96
N GLU A 221 0.08 -16.77 8.98
CA GLU A 221 0.46 -15.57 8.22
C GLU A 221 -0.70 -15.04 7.36
N ALA A 222 -1.52 -15.93 6.82
CA ALA A 222 -2.72 -15.57 6.06
C ALA A 222 -3.69 -14.72 6.89
N LYS A 223 -3.83 -15.05 8.18
CA LYS A 223 -4.73 -14.31 9.10
C LYS A 223 -4.30 -12.85 9.25
N VAL A 224 -3.00 -12.57 9.24
CA VAL A 224 -2.49 -11.18 9.30
C VAL A 224 -2.95 -10.39 8.07
N ILE A 225 -2.88 -10.99 6.88
CA ILE A 225 -3.31 -10.35 5.63
C ILE A 225 -4.82 -10.16 5.61
N LEU A 226 -5.58 -11.20 5.99
CA LEU A 226 -7.02 -11.13 6.03
C LEU A 226 -7.52 -10.08 7.04
N ASN A 227 -6.84 -9.90 8.17
CA ASN A 227 -7.12 -8.80 9.10
C ASN A 227 -6.87 -7.44 8.46
N THR A 228 -5.79 -7.27 7.70
CA THR A 228 -5.54 -6.02 6.95
C THR A 228 -6.66 -5.75 5.94
N ILE A 229 -7.17 -6.79 5.27
CA ILE A 229 -8.32 -6.66 4.37
C ILE A 229 -9.58 -6.25 5.15
N ILE A 230 -9.86 -6.86 6.29
CA ILE A 230 -11.01 -6.49 7.14
C ILE A 230 -10.92 -5.03 7.57
N GLU A 231 -9.76 -4.56 8.03
CA GLU A 231 -9.55 -3.14 8.38
C GLU A 231 -9.71 -2.21 7.16
N PHE A 232 -9.23 -2.62 5.99
CA PHE A 232 -9.47 -1.88 4.76
C PHE A 232 -10.96 -1.77 4.43
N LEU A 233 -11.73 -2.87 4.58
CA LEU A 233 -13.15 -2.93 4.31
C LEU A 233 -13.99 -2.07 5.27
N LYS A 234 -13.53 -1.78 6.48
CA LYS A 234 -14.23 -0.88 7.41
C LYS A 234 -14.36 0.54 6.87
N ASP A 235 -13.38 0.99 6.10
CA ASP A 235 -13.38 2.33 5.48
C ASP A 235 -14.04 2.34 4.09
N TYR A 236 -14.53 1.18 3.62
CA TYR A 236 -15.12 1.03 2.30
C TYR A 236 -16.66 0.95 2.37
N SER A 237 -17.33 1.78 1.59
CA SER A 237 -18.78 1.66 1.41
C SER A 237 -19.06 0.62 0.32
N TYR A 238 -19.64 -0.52 0.69
CA TYR A 238 -19.94 -1.61 -0.23
C TYR A 238 -21.30 -2.24 0.04
N THR A 239 -21.89 -2.83 -1.00
CA THR A 239 -23.16 -3.57 -0.91
C THR A 239 -22.93 -5.04 -0.57
N LYS A 240 -21.89 -5.66 -1.17
CA LYS A 240 -21.64 -7.10 -1.12
C LYS A 240 -20.15 -7.41 -1.28
N ILE A 241 -19.72 -8.52 -0.69
CA ILE A 241 -18.41 -9.14 -0.92
C ILE A 241 -18.65 -10.49 -1.59
N ILE A 242 -17.90 -10.80 -2.65
CA ILE A 242 -17.91 -12.12 -3.28
C ILE A 242 -16.52 -12.72 -3.10
N VAL A 243 -16.44 -13.86 -2.42
CA VAL A 243 -15.19 -14.61 -2.23
C VAL A 243 -15.15 -15.76 -3.23
N GLU A 244 -14.22 -15.69 -4.16
CA GLU A 244 -14.09 -16.63 -5.27
C GLU A 244 -12.80 -17.44 -5.14
N GLY A 245 -12.90 -18.79 -5.23
CA GLY A 245 -11.76 -19.69 -5.20
C GLY A 245 -11.45 -20.25 -6.59
N TYR A 246 -10.14 -20.37 -6.90
CA TYR A 246 -9.66 -20.87 -8.20
C TYR A 246 -8.48 -21.81 -8.01
N THR A 247 -8.33 -22.78 -8.93
CA THR A 247 -7.18 -23.68 -9.04
C THR A 247 -6.47 -23.50 -10.39
N ASP A 248 -5.36 -24.18 -10.56
CA ASP A 248 -4.83 -24.51 -11.88
C ASP A 248 -5.52 -25.79 -12.44
N ASP A 249 -4.98 -26.30 -13.55
CA ASP A 249 -5.47 -27.48 -14.26
C ASP A 249 -4.88 -28.82 -13.77
N ILE A 250 -4.15 -28.84 -12.66
CA ILE A 250 -3.58 -30.07 -12.10
C ILE A 250 -4.63 -30.75 -11.21
N GLY A 251 -4.99 -31.97 -11.56
CA GLY A 251 -6.00 -32.77 -10.86
C GLY A 251 -7.26 -32.99 -11.69
N SER A 252 -8.29 -33.58 -11.07
CA SER A 252 -9.58 -33.70 -11.74
C SER A 252 -10.43 -32.44 -11.54
N GLU A 253 -11.24 -32.09 -12.54
CA GLU A 253 -12.16 -30.95 -12.48
C GLU A 253 -13.03 -30.98 -11.20
N SER A 254 -13.58 -32.16 -10.88
CA SER A 254 -14.41 -32.33 -9.67
C SER A 254 -13.65 -32.12 -8.36
N TYR A 255 -12.39 -32.51 -8.32
CA TYR A 255 -11.50 -32.27 -7.19
C TYR A 255 -11.19 -30.77 -7.07
N ASN A 256 -10.76 -30.14 -8.17
CA ASN A 256 -10.42 -28.72 -8.24
C ASN A 256 -11.60 -27.83 -7.86
N LEU A 257 -12.82 -28.18 -8.30
CA LEU A 257 -14.05 -27.49 -7.91
C LEU A 257 -14.28 -27.56 -6.40
N LYS A 258 -14.17 -28.75 -5.79
CA LYS A 258 -14.32 -28.93 -4.33
C LYS A 258 -13.24 -28.20 -3.53
N LEU A 259 -11.98 -28.26 -3.98
CA LEU A 259 -10.86 -27.62 -3.29
C LEU A 259 -11.00 -26.09 -3.33
N SER A 260 -11.35 -25.53 -4.49
CA SER A 260 -11.56 -24.08 -4.62
C SER A 260 -12.72 -23.58 -3.77
N GLN A 261 -13.82 -24.34 -3.70
CA GLN A 261 -14.97 -24.03 -2.86
C GLN A 261 -14.58 -24.01 -1.36
N LYS A 262 -13.88 -25.05 -0.87
CA LYS A 262 -13.42 -25.11 0.52
C LYS A 262 -12.47 -23.98 0.88
N ARG A 263 -11.59 -23.58 -0.04
CA ARG A 263 -10.67 -22.44 0.15
C ARG A 263 -11.42 -21.11 0.24
N ALA A 264 -12.40 -20.88 -0.62
CA ALA A 264 -13.26 -19.71 -0.54
C ALA A 264 -14.06 -19.68 0.75
N GLU A 265 -14.61 -20.84 1.19
CA GLU A 265 -15.33 -20.98 2.45
C GLU A 265 -14.43 -20.69 3.67
N ALA A 266 -13.18 -21.12 3.67
CA ALA A 266 -12.24 -20.84 4.75
C ALA A 266 -12.00 -19.33 4.93
N VAL A 267 -11.84 -18.58 3.84
CA VAL A 267 -11.72 -17.12 3.86
C VAL A 267 -13.03 -16.46 4.30
N THR A 268 -14.17 -16.91 3.77
CA THR A 268 -15.49 -16.42 4.15
C THR A 268 -15.75 -16.59 5.63
N ASN A 269 -15.51 -17.80 6.17
CA ASN A 269 -15.69 -18.09 7.59
C ASN A 269 -14.77 -17.22 8.46
N TYR A 270 -13.55 -16.96 8.01
CA TYR A 270 -12.64 -16.05 8.70
C TYR A 270 -13.22 -14.63 8.76
N PHE A 271 -13.77 -14.12 7.68
CA PHE A 271 -14.39 -12.79 7.63
C PHE A 271 -15.60 -12.70 8.57
N ILE A 272 -16.49 -13.69 8.54
CA ILE A 272 -17.67 -13.76 9.42
C ILE A 272 -17.25 -13.76 10.89
N ASN A 273 -16.29 -14.60 11.25
CA ASN A 273 -15.79 -14.71 12.63
C ASN A 273 -15.09 -13.43 13.12
N ASN A 274 -14.72 -12.53 12.20
CA ASN A 274 -14.09 -11.24 12.49
C ASN A 274 -15.02 -10.03 12.18
N GLY A 275 -16.33 -10.25 12.15
CA GLY A 275 -17.34 -9.20 12.19
C GLY A 275 -17.90 -8.74 10.84
N ILE A 276 -17.60 -9.41 9.73
CA ILE A 276 -18.29 -9.16 8.46
C ILE A 276 -19.62 -9.92 8.47
N ALA A 277 -20.72 -9.24 8.23
CA ALA A 277 -22.05 -9.82 8.25
C ALA A 277 -22.22 -10.91 7.17
N ARG A 278 -22.73 -12.08 7.55
CA ARG A 278 -22.87 -13.25 6.66
C ARG A 278 -23.70 -12.95 5.41
N GLU A 279 -24.76 -12.18 5.55
CA GLU A 279 -25.68 -11.79 4.48
C GLU A 279 -25.02 -10.88 3.42
N LYS A 280 -23.86 -10.29 3.75
CA LYS A 280 -23.07 -9.49 2.81
C LYS A 280 -22.07 -10.30 2.02
N ILE A 281 -21.90 -11.60 2.30
CA ILE A 281 -20.85 -12.42 1.66
C ILE A 281 -21.49 -13.54 0.81
N GLU A 282 -21.08 -13.59 -0.44
CA GLU A 282 -21.26 -14.73 -1.35
C GLU A 282 -19.95 -15.49 -1.49
N THR A 283 -20.04 -16.82 -1.63
CA THR A 283 -18.86 -17.71 -1.70
C THR A 283 -18.98 -18.64 -2.89
N ILE A 284 -18.00 -18.64 -3.78
CA ILE A 284 -18.03 -19.41 -5.03
C ILE A 284 -16.69 -20.10 -5.26
N GLY A 285 -16.72 -21.41 -5.53
CA GLY A 285 -15.59 -22.15 -6.07
C GLY A 285 -15.72 -22.32 -7.59
N TYR A 286 -14.71 -21.94 -8.33
CA TYR A 286 -14.69 -22.09 -9.80
C TYR A 286 -13.79 -23.24 -10.28
N GLY A 287 -13.00 -23.84 -9.38
CA GLY A 287 -12.00 -24.81 -9.81
C GLY A 287 -11.06 -24.21 -10.83
N GLU A 288 -10.79 -24.98 -11.88
CA GLU A 288 -9.93 -24.60 -13.02
C GLU A 288 -10.67 -23.89 -14.15
N SER A 289 -12.00 -23.73 -14.07
CA SER A 289 -12.86 -23.27 -15.19
C SER A 289 -12.63 -21.83 -15.62
N LYS A 290 -11.98 -21.00 -14.79
CA LYS A 290 -11.73 -19.58 -15.07
C LYS A 290 -10.26 -19.21 -14.85
N PRO A 291 -9.32 -19.69 -15.66
CA PRO A 291 -7.92 -19.34 -15.56
C PRO A 291 -7.69 -17.89 -15.98
N ARG A 292 -6.82 -17.17 -15.28
CA ARG A 292 -6.37 -15.81 -15.69
C ARG A 292 -5.26 -15.87 -16.74
N TYR A 293 -4.47 -16.94 -16.70
CA TYR A 293 -3.33 -17.16 -17.58
C TYR A 293 -3.39 -18.58 -18.16
N PRO A 294 -2.86 -18.82 -19.37
CA PRO A 294 -2.74 -20.20 -19.90
C PRO A 294 -1.94 -21.08 -18.92
N ASN A 295 -2.45 -22.27 -18.63
CA ASN A 295 -1.80 -23.22 -17.71
C ASN A 295 -0.56 -23.93 -18.31
N THR A 296 0.20 -23.26 -19.16
CA THR A 296 1.34 -23.81 -19.91
C THR A 296 2.65 -23.81 -19.12
N THR A 297 2.77 -22.95 -18.11
CA THR A 297 3.98 -22.84 -17.27
C THR A 297 3.61 -22.91 -15.79
N GLU A 298 4.55 -23.35 -14.94
CA GLU A 298 4.31 -23.37 -13.50
C GLU A 298 4.10 -21.95 -12.93
N GLU A 299 4.75 -20.96 -13.51
CA GLU A 299 4.51 -19.56 -13.11
C GLU A 299 3.06 -19.14 -13.37
N ASN A 300 2.50 -19.48 -14.53
CA ASN A 300 1.10 -19.20 -14.85
C ASN A 300 0.15 -20.01 -13.97
N ARG A 301 0.41 -21.31 -13.77
CA ARG A 301 -0.37 -22.14 -12.84
C ARG A 301 -0.40 -21.53 -11.43
N ARG A 302 0.74 -21.09 -10.91
CA ARG A 302 0.81 -20.43 -9.61
C ARG A 302 -0.06 -19.18 -9.55
N LYS A 303 -0.13 -18.39 -10.61
CA LYS A 303 -1.01 -17.21 -10.71
C LYS A 303 -2.49 -17.58 -10.80
N ASN A 304 -2.81 -18.76 -11.37
CA ASN A 304 -4.18 -19.27 -11.43
C ASN A 304 -4.67 -19.80 -10.06
N ARG A 305 -3.78 -20.39 -9.25
CA ARG A 305 -4.09 -20.81 -7.87
C ARG A 305 -4.26 -19.58 -6.97
N ARG A 306 -5.50 -19.06 -6.88
CA ARG A 306 -5.80 -17.80 -6.19
C ARG A 306 -7.16 -17.81 -5.50
N VAL A 307 -7.33 -16.86 -4.59
CA VAL A 307 -8.63 -16.43 -4.07
C VAL A 307 -8.81 -14.96 -4.47
N GLU A 308 -9.96 -14.63 -5.03
CA GLU A 308 -10.37 -13.25 -5.33
C GLU A 308 -11.47 -12.83 -4.36
N ILE A 309 -11.33 -11.64 -3.78
CA ILE A 309 -12.32 -11.01 -2.92
C ILE A 309 -12.83 -9.78 -3.65
N LYS A 310 -14.01 -9.88 -4.25
CA LYS A 310 -14.65 -8.77 -4.96
C LYS A 310 -15.53 -7.99 -4.03
N VAL A 311 -15.24 -6.72 -3.89
CA VAL A 311 -15.96 -5.76 -3.05
C VAL A 311 -16.85 -4.92 -3.97
N ILE A 312 -18.15 -5.20 -3.99
CA ILE A 312 -19.12 -4.54 -4.86
C ILE A 312 -19.43 -3.16 -4.29
N LYS A 313 -19.17 -2.13 -5.06
CA LYS A 313 -19.38 -0.73 -4.67
C LYS A 313 -20.86 -0.40 -4.58
N ILE A 314 -21.19 0.58 -3.75
CA ILE A 314 -22.52 1.19 -3.78
C ILE A 314 -22.59 2.02 -5.06
N SER A 315 -23.57 1.73 -5.94
CA SER A 315 -23.84 2.58 -7.10
C SER A 315 -24.18 4.00 -6.62
N LYS A 316 -23.50 4.99 -7.18
CA LYS A 316 -23.80 6.40 -6.91
C LYS A 316 -25.10 6.82 -7.56
#